data_0acbeb0614bbb1b54c67fad63a011d04
#
_entry.id   0acbeb0614bbb1b54c67fad63a011d04
#
_cell.length_a   1.000
_cell.length_b   1.000
_cell.length_c   1.000
_cell.angle_alpha   90.00
_cell.angle_beta   90.00
_cell.angle_gamma   90.00
#
_symmetry.space_group_name_H-M   'P 1'
#
loop_
_entity.id
_entity.type
_entity.pdbx_description
1 polymer ?
#
loop_
_entity_poly.entity_id
_entity_poly.type
_entity_poly.pdbx_seq_one_letter_code
_entity_poly.pdbx_strand_id
1 'polypeptide(L)'
;YNRHLVKRIAALGVTFTSSPAAGGFVYLEGVDLSRDRAPAARIGFEVKGASGIRTVVKQLRRKADLFAASNGLAEYADRYVVAEIDGRDSSVTFLNGLKLYAGQFSGGEERTALQRRVQIRETIRTHLRRERELYSRGVKVLSLFFIDEVSKYRLYDGDSGSGRSGEYAKMFEEEYVAVAEAFRREIDDPAYRAYLDGIDARETHQGYFSVDRRKGRQARFVEGKIDRKSRTSFDADAYDLIMRDKERLLSLDEPVRFLFSHSALREGWDNPNVFQICMLKPQTESEIRSRQEIGRGLRLCVNQEGERMDESVL
;
A
#
# COMPACT_ATOMS: atom_id res chain seq x y z
N TYR A 1 24.01 9.14 7.70
CA TYR A 1 24.08 8.40 6.44
C TYR A 1 25.46 7.73 6.26
N ASN A 2 26.55 8.46 6.39
CA ASN A 2 27.90 7.93 6.10
C ASN A 2 28.46 6.94 7.13
N ARG A 3 27.70 6.54 8.16
CA ARG A 3 28.11 5.58 9.18
C ARG A 3 27.20 4.35 9.26
N HIS A 4 26.33 4.14 8.29
CA HIS A 4 25.47 2.95 8.19
C HIS A 4 24.61 2.63 9.43
N LEU A 5 24.19 3.67 10.15
CA LEU A 5 23.44 3.54 11.40
C LEU A 5 21.92 3.51 11.20
N VAL A 6 21.44 3.84 9.99
CA VAL A 6 20.01 3.92 9.65
C VAL A 6 19.77 3.51 8.19
N LYS A 7 18.56 3.01 7.89
CA LYS A 7 18.12 2.69 6.53
C LYS A 7 18.12 3.94 5.63
N ARG A 8 18.38 3.75 4.35
CA ARG A 8 18.20 4.77 3.33
C ARG A 8 16.70 4.99 3.08
N ILE A 9 16.28 6.25 3.00
CA ILE A 9 14.90 6.62 2.66
C ILE A 9 14.80 6.83 1.17
N ALA A 10 13.84 6.15 0.53
CA ALA A 10 13.36 6.47 -0.81
C ALA A 10 11.89 6.91 -0.70
N ALA A 11 11.57 8.10 -1.21
CA ALA A 11 10.18 8.57 -1.27
C ALA A 11 9.61 8.22 -2.65
N LEU A 12 8.56 7.41 -2.67
CA LEU A 12 7.73 7.18 -3.86
C LEU A 12 6.52 8.10 -3.75
N GLY A 13 6.52 9.17 -4.53
CA GLY A 13 5.40 10.09 -4.61
C GLY A 13 4.36 9.60 -5.61
N VAL A 14 3.12 9.46 -5.18
CA VAL A 14 1.98 9.39 -6.09
C VAL A 14 1.48 10.81 -6.24
N THR A 15 1.84 11.49 -7.33
CA THR A 15 1.51 12.90 -7.57
C THR A 15 0.28 13.02 -8.48
N PHE A 16 -0.59 13.95 -8.16
CA PHE A 16 -1.70 14.33 -9.03
C PHE A 16 -1.25 15.36 -10.05
N THR A 17 -1.56 15.12 -11.30
CA THR A 17 -1.55 16.18 -12.31
C THR A 17 -2.99 16.62 -12.49
N SER A 18 -3.33 17.83 -12.04
CA SER A 18 -4.61 18.42 -12.33
C SER A 18 -4.72 18.66 -13.83
N SER A 19 -5.52 17.85 -14.52
CA SER A 19 -5.96 18.18 -15.88
C SER A 19 -7.22 19.05 -15.77
N PRO A 20 -7.33 20.14 -16.52
CA PRO A 20 -8.47 21.04 -16.42
C PRO A 20 -9.77 20.49 -16.99
N ALA A 21 -9.77 19.30 -17.56
CA ALA A 21 -10.96 18.66 -18.12
C ALA A 21 -11.45 17.49 -17.25
N ALA A 22 -12.75 17.37 -17.09
CA ALA A 22 -13.43 16.22 -16.50
C ALA A 22 -13.15 14.95 -17.33
N GLY A 23 -11.98 14.37 -17.17
CA GLY A 23 -11.50 13.21 -17.93
C GLY A 23 -11.46 11.96 -17.07
N GLY A 24 -11.37 10.79 -17.70
CA GLY A 24 -11.27 9.49 -17.07
C GLY A 24 -10.03 9.34 -16.18
N PHE A 25 -10.11 8.48 -15.18
CA PHE A 25 -8.95 8.10 -14.37
C PHE A 25 -7.90 7.40 -15.26
N VAL A 26 -6.68 7.89 -15.21
CA VAL A 26 -5.51 7.26 -15.84
C VAL A 26 -4.34 7.29 -14.86
N TYR A 27 -3.72 6.15 -14.65
CA TYR A 27 -2.53 6.01 -13.82
C TYR A 27 -1.40 5.39 -14.63
N LEU A 28 -0.21 5.97 -14.59
CA LEU A 28 0.98 5.36 -15.17
C LEU A 28 1.75 4.60 -14.10
N GLU A 29 1.69 3.26 -14.13
CA GLU A 29 2.46 2.41 -13.23
C GLU A 29 3.95 2.42 -13.57
N GLY A 30 4.28 2.39 -14.86
CA GLY A 30 5.66 2.39 -15.33
C GLY A 30 5.77 2.16 -16.83
N VAL A 31 7.00 2.22 -17.33
CA VAL A 31 7.34 1.98 -18.73
C VAL A 31 8.24 0.75 -18.82
N ASP A 32 7.84 -0.21 -19.63
CA ASP A 32 8.62 -1.41 -19.93
C ASP A 32 9.46 -1.20 -21.18
N LEU A 33 10.76 -1.38 -21.03
CA LEU A 33 11.74 -1.32 -22.10
C LEU A 33 12.25 -2.72 -22.43
N SER A 34 12.26 -3.08 -23.69
CA SER A 34 12.84 -4.32 -24.20
C SER A 34 13.81 -3.99 -25.33
N ARG A 35 14.89 -4.77 -25.47
CA ARG A 35 15.85 -4.58 -26.56
C ARG A 35 15.24 -4.81 -27.95
N ASP A 36 14.27 -5.74 -28.01
CA ASP A 36 13.72 -6.23 -29.28
C ASP A 36 12.29 -5.75 -29.57
N ARG A 37 11.70 -4.92 -28.70
CA ARG A 37 10.30 -4.47 -28.84
C ARG A 37 10.17 -2.99 -28.54
N ALA A 38 9.21 -2.33 -29.20
CA ALA A 38 8.86 -0.96 -28.90
C ALA A 38 8.45 -0.81 -27.43
N PRO A 39 8.75 0.33 -26.78
CA PRO A 39 8.34 0.63 -25.42
C PRO A 39 6.85 0.39 -25.19
N ALA A 40 6.51 -0.11 -24.01
CA ALA A 40 5.13 -0.28 -23.58
C ALA A 40 4.93 0.36 -22.22
N ALA A 41 3.77 0.96 -21.98
CA ALA A 41 3.42 1.57 -20.72
C ALA A 41 2.40 0.69 -19.98
N ARG A 42 2.63 0.43 -18.70
CA ARG A 42 1.62 -0.17 -17.81
C ARG A 42 0.71 0.94 -17.31
N ILE A 43 -0.50 0.97 -17.87
CA ILE A 43 -1.48 2.02 -17.63
C ILE A 43 -2.66 1.44 -16.88
N GLY A 44 -2.97 2.04 -15.72
CA GLY A 44 -4.18 1.80 -14.94
C GLY A 44 -5.31 2.70 -15.44
N PHE A 45 -6.47 2.11 -15.71
CA PHE A 45 -7.67 2.82 -16.14
C PHE A 45 -8.93 2.00 -15.83
N GLU A 46 -10.08 2.63 -15.93
CA GLU A 46 -11.36 1.97 -15.68
C GLU A 46 -11.88 1.24 -16.92
N VAL A 47 -12.52 0.09 -16.69
CA VAL A 47 -13.12 -0.71 -17.77
C VAL A 47 -14.54 -1.10 -17.36
N LYS A 48 -15.48 -0.91 -18.30
CA LYS A 48 -16.87 -1.35 -18.13
C LYS A 48 -16.94 -2.86 -18.32
N GLY A 49 -17.36 -3.58 -17.29
CA GLY A 49 -17.62 -5.03 -17.32
C GLY A 49 -19.10 -5.36 -17.11
N ALA A 50 -19.45 -6.63 -17.17
CA ALA A 50 -20.83 -7.10 -16.95
C ALA A 50 -21.37 -6.78 -15.54
N SER A 51 -20.50 -6.76 -14.53
CA SER A 51 -20.82 -6.48 -13.13
C SER A 51 -20.55 -5.04 -12.68
N GLY A 52 -20.26 -4.12 -13.60
CA GLY A 52 -19.96 -2.71 -13.32
C GLY A 52 -18.59 -2.25 -13.81
N ILE A 53 -18.17 -1.06 -13.36
CA ILE A 53 -16.89 -0.46 -13.70
C ILE A 53 -15.82 -0.99 -12.73
N ARG A 54 -14.68 -1.41 -13.29
CA ARG A 54 -13.52 -1.84 -12.50
C ARG A 54 -12.23 -1.24 -13.01
N THR A 55 -11.28 -0.96 -12.14
CA THR A 55 -9.93 -0.55 -12.53
C THR A 55 -9.10 -1.75 -12.94
N VAL A 56 -8.39 -1.62 -14.05
CA VAL A 56 -7.43 -2.61 -14.55
C VAL A 56 -6.12 -1.92 -14.88
N VAL A 57 -5.00 -2.65 -14.76
CA VAL A 57 -3.72 -2.22 -15.34
C VAL A 57 -3.46 -3.07 -16.56
N LYS A 58 -3.23 -2.42 -17.70
CA LYS A 58 -2.88 -3.09 -18.95
C LYS A 58 -1.58 -2.55 -19.51
N GLN A 59 -0.81 -3.43 -20.13
CA GLN A 59 0.35 -3.03 -20.92
C GLN A 59 -0.13 -2.51 -22.28
N LEU A 60 0.06 -1.21 -22.51
CA LEU A 60 -0.38 -0.50 -23.71
C LEU A 60 0.83 0.03 -24.47
N ARG A 61 0.66 0.14 -25.79
CA ARG A 61 1.66 0.67 -26.71
C ARG A 61 1.17 1.94 -27.37
N ARG A 62 2.07 2.61 -28.08
CA ARG A 62 1.72 3.75 -28.92
C ARG A 62 0.51 3.45 -29.82
N LYS A 63 -0.40 4.41 -29.98
CA LYS A 63 -1.69 4.33 -30.66
C LYS A 63 -2.77 3.52 -29.94
N ALA A 64 -2.52 2.97 -28.74
CA ALA A 64 -3.58 2.37 -27.96
C ALA A 64 -4.60 3.43 -27.55
N ASP A 65 -5.88 3.11 -27.73
CA ASP A 65 -7.01 3.98 -27.42
C ASP A 65 -7.71 3.48 -26.14
N LEU A 66 -7.74 4.31 -25.09
CA LEU A 66 -8.37 3.96 -23.84
C LEU A 66 -9.89 3.89 -23.95
N PHE A 67 -10.52 4.65 -24.85
CA PHE A 67 -11.96 4.53 -25.09
C PHE A 67 -12.33 3.12 -25.55
N ALA A 68 -11.64 2.61 -26.55
CA ALA A 68 -11.83 1.24 -27.01
C ALA A 68 -11.42 0.21 -25.93
N ALA A 69 -10.28 0.42 -25.26
CA ALA A 69 -9.77 -0.50 -24.22
C ALA A 69 -10.63 -0.56 -22.96
N SER A 70 -11.44 0.48 -22.69
CA SER A 70 -12.38 0.61 -21.57
C SER A 70 -13.76 0.03 -21.82
N ASN A 71 -14.03 -0.52 -23.02
CA ASN A 71 -15.34 -0.91 -23.51
C ASN A 71 -16.30 0.30 -23.66
N GLY A 72 -15.78 1.42 -24.17
CA GLY A 72 -16.57 2.59 -24.53
C GLY A 72 -16.98 3.48 -23.35
N LEU A 73 -16.18 3.58 -22.30
CA LEU A 73 -16.43 4.55 -21.24
C LEU A 73 -16.26 5.98 -21.75
N ALA A 74 -17.29 6.79 -21.60
CA ALA A 74 -17.37 8.16 -22.12
C ALA A 74 -16.25 9.08 -21.60
N GLU A 75 -15.75 8.82 -20.40
CA GLU A 75 -14.65 9.56 -19.79
C GLU A 75 -13.34 9.49 -20.59
N TYR A 76 -13.19 8.49 -21.47
CA TYR A 76 -12.01 8.35 -22.35
C TYR A 76 -12.27 8.75 -23.79
N ALA A 77 -13.44 9.30 -24.12
CA ALA A 77 -13.79 9.69 -25.50
C ALA A 77 -12.92 10.86 -26.03
N ASP A 78 -12.41 11.73 -25.13
CA ASP A 78 -11.62 12.89 -25.52
C ASP A 78 -10.15 12.54 -25.73
N ARG A 79 -9.88 11.86 -26.87
CA ARG A 79 -8.53 11.61 -27.41
C ARG A 79 -7.54 10.99 -26.41
N TYR A 80 -8.00 10.11 -25.51
CA TYR A 80 -7.12 9.31 -24.63
C TYR A 80 -6.39 8.20 -25.44
N VAL A 81 -5.73 8.59 -26.49
CA VAL A 81 -4.91 7.72 -27.33
C VAL A 81 -3.45 7.94 -26.98
N VAL A 82 -2.70 6.87 -26.73
CA VAL A 82 -1.27 6.94 -26.42
C VAL A 82 -0.51 7.50 -27.62
N ALA A 83 -0.03 8.73 -27.50
CA ALA A 83 0.75 9.42 -28.54
C ALA A 83 2.22 9.03 -28.46
N GLU A 84 2.80 9.02 -27.27
CA GLU A 84 4.22 8.76 -27.05
C GLU A 84 4.45 8.02 -25.72
N ILE A 85 5.46 7.16 -25.72
CA ILE A 85 5.98 6.49 -24.52
C ILE A 85 7.48 6.78 -24.48
N ASP A 86 7.94 7.52 -23.48
CA ASP A 86 9.35 7.84 -23.29
C ASP A 86 9.92 7.00 -22.13
N GLY A 87 10.88 6.15 -22.47
CA GLY A 87 11.55 5.30 -21.50
C GLY A 87 12.66 5.99 -20.70
N ARG A 88 13.11 7.20 -21.12
CA ARG A 88 14.19 7.93 -20.43
C ARG A 88 13.68 8.56 -19.15
N ASP A 89 12.51 9.21 -19.22
CA ASP A 89 11.87 9.85 -18.08
C ASP A 89 10.69 9.03 -17.52
N SER A 90 10.48 7.81 -18.06
CA SER A 90 9.38 6.92 -17.66
C SER A 90 8.03 7.62 -17.77
N SER A 91 7.73 8.23 -18.90
CA SER A 91 6.48 8.96 -19.13
C SER A 91 5.65 8.42 -20.29
N VAL A 92 4.36 8.75 -20.26
CA VAL A 92 3.41 8.55 -21.35
C VAL A 92 2.70 9.86 -21.67
N THR A 93 2.54 10.16 -22.95
CA THR A 93 1.78 11.33 -23.44
C THR A 93 0.60 10.85 -24.27
N PHE A 94 -0.58 11.43 -24.03
CA PHE A 94 -1.80 11.17 -24.79
C PHE A 94 -2.08 12.28 -25.83
N LEU A 95 -2.88 11.98 -26.83
CA LEU A 95 -3.24 12.95 -27.89
C LEU A 95 -4.06 14.15 -27.38
N ASN A 96 -4.70 14.03 -26.20
CA ASN A 96 -5.38 15.15 -25.54
C ASN A 96 -4.42 16.09 -24.79
N GLY A 97 -3.10 15.85 -24.87
CA GLY A 97 -2.07 16.64 -24.19
C GLY A 97 -1.75 16.20 -22.78
N LEU A 98 -2.46 15.22 -22.20
CA LEU A 98 -2.13 14.69 -20.90
C LEU A 98 -0.76 13.99 -20.96
N LYS A 99 0.18 14.39 -20.10
CA LYS A 99 1.44 13.70 -19.88
C LYS A 99 1.51 13.21 -18.44
N LEU A 100 1.82 11.93 -18.26
CA LEU A 100 1.99 11.29 -16.94
C LEU A 100 3.39 10.69 -16.86
N TYR A 101 4.00 10.82 -15.70
CA TYR A 101 5.22 10.12 -15.31
C TYR A 101 4.89 8.90 -14.48
N ALA A 102 5.79 7.92 -14.39
CA ALA A 102 5.60 6.74 -13.55
C ALA A 102 5.24 7.12 -12.10
N GLY A 103 4.17 6.53 -11.59
CA GLY A 103 3.59 6.86 -10.29
C GLY A 103 2.57 8.02 -10.31
N GLN A 104 2.35 8.66 -11.46
CA GLN A 104 1.36 9.74 -11.59
C GLN A 104 0.03 9.25 -12.15
N PHE A 105 -1.03 9.97 -11.79
CA PHE A 105 -2.37 9.75 -12.33
C PHE A 105 -3.10 11.08 -12.61
N SER A 106 -4.09 11.01 -13.51
CA SER A 106 -5.00 12.11 -13.80
C SER A 106 -6.42 11.76 -13.32
N GLY A 107 -7.20 12.77 -12.98
CA GLY A 107 -8.58 12.65 -12.53
C GLY A 107 -8.86 13.54 -11.32
N GLY A 108 -10.09 14.05 -11.18
CA GLY A 108 -10.45 15.01 -10.14
C GLY A 108 -10.52 14.43 -8.73
N GLU A 109 -10.78 15.29 -7.74
CA GLU A 109 -10.85 14.97 -6.29
C GLU A 109 -11.90 13.89 -5.94
N GLU A 110 -12.90 13.66 -6.78
CA GLU A 110 -13.94 12.65 -6.57
C GLU A 110 -13.42 11.20 -6.56
N ARG A 111 -12.12 10.98 -6.86
CA ARG A 111 -11.53 9.65 -6.98
C ARG A 111 -10.54 9.29 -5.87
N THR A 112 -10.74 9.83 -4.69
CA THR A 112 -9.91 9.53 -3.52
C THR A 112 -9.81 8.01 -3.25
N ALA A 113 -10.90 7.28 -3.41
CA ALA A 113 -10.89 5.82 -3.22
C ALA A 113 -9.96 5.10 -4.21
N LEU A 114 -9.96 5.53 -5.47
CA LEU A 114 -9.10 4.94 -6.50
C LEU A 114 -7.62 5.25 -6.28
N GLN A 115 -7.33 6.47 -5.82
CA GLN A 115 -5.99 6.85 -5.39
C GLN A 115 -5.50 5.97 -4.23
N ARG A 116 -6.35 5.77 -3.22
CA ARG A 116 -6.04 4.90 -2.08
C ARG A 116 -5.77 3.47 -2.54
N ARG A 117 -6.57 2.97 -3.48
CA ARG A 117 -6.36 1.65 -4.08
C ARG A 117 -4.99 1.53 -4.77
N VAL A 118 -4.58 2.53 -5.56
CA VAL A 118 -3.25 2.56 -6.19
C VAL A 118 -2.15 2.60 -5.14
N GLN A 119 -2.27 3.44 -4.11
CA GLN A 119 -1.30 3.53 -3.02
C GLN A 119 -1.14 2.18 -2.29
N ILE A 120 -2.25 1.52 -2.00
CA ILE A 120 -2.26 0.19 -1.36
C ILE A 120 -1.58 -0.84 -2.27
N ARG A 121 -1.96 -0.91 -3.55
CA ARG A 121 -1.36 -1.81 -4.55
C ARG A 121 0.14 -1.66 -4.65
N GLU A 122 0.63 -0.42 -4.81
CA GLU A 122 2.07 -0.16 -4.94
C GLU A 122 2.84 -0.48 -3.65
N THR A 123 2.23 -0.24 -2.50
CA THR A 123 2.83 -0.63 -1.21
C THR A 123 2.95 -2.15 -1.10
N ILE A 124 1.91 -2.91 -1.47
CA ILE A 124 1.94 -4.38 -1.47
C ILE A 124 3.01 -4.88 -2.45
N ARG A 125 3.05 -4.34 -3.68
CA ARG A 125 4.04 -4.74 -4.69
C ARG A 125 5.48 -4.50 -4.23
N THR A 126 5.74 -3.33 -3.66
CA THR A 126 7.07 -2.97 -3.15
C THR A 126 7.43 -3.82 -1.94
N HIS A 127 6.45 -4.13 -1.08
CA HIS A 127 6.63 -5.05 0.05
C HIS A 127 7.06 -6.44 -0.43
N LEU A 128 6.33 -7.07 -1.34
CA LEU A 128 6.63 -8.42 -1.82
C LEU A 128 7.99 -8.49 -2.52
N ARG A 129 8.38 -7.45 -3.27
CA ARG A 129 9.73 -7.35 -3.87
C ARG A 129 10.80 -7.34 -2.78
N ARG A 130 10.62 -6.48 -1.76
CA ARG A 130 11.58 -6.37 -0.67
C ARG A 130 11.63 -7.63 0.20
N GLU A 131 10.48 -8.24 0.45
CA GLU A 131 10.38 -9.50 1.20
C GLU A 131 11.13 -10.62 0.46
N ARG A 132 10.95 -10.77 -0.85
CA ARG A 132 11.69 -11.73 -1.67
C ARG A 132 13.21 -11.54 -1.57
N GLU A 133 13.68 -10.30 -1.60
CA GLU A 133 15.12 -9.98 -1.50
C GLU A 133 15.71 -10.36 -0.15
N LEU A 134 14.92 -10.27 0.91
CA LEU A 134 15.37 -10.42 2.29
C LEU A 134 14.99 -11.78 2.92
N TYR A 135 14.10 -12.55 2.28
CA TYR A 135 13.60 -13.82 2.81
C TYR A 135 14.71 -14.83 3.10
N SER A 136 15.62 -15.06 2.13
CA SER A 136 16.75 -15.98 2.28
C SER A 136 17.76 -15.57 3.36
N ARG A 137 17.67 -14.32 3.83
CA ARG A 137 18.49 -13.78 4.92
C ARG A 137 17.78 -13.83 6.28
N GLY A 138 16.60 -14.45 6.34
CA GLY A 138 15.78 -14.53 7.55
C GLY A 138 15.24 -13.20 8.03
N VAL A 139 15.05 -12.21 7.15
CA VAL A 139 14.53 -10.89 7.52
C VAL A 139 13.07 -10.77 7.10
N LYS A 140 12.18 -10.68 8.07
CA LYS A 140 10.77 -10.36 7.84
C LYS A 140 10.59 -8.88 7.51
N VAL A 141 9.83 -8.59 6.47
CA VAL A 141 9.48 -7.23 6.07
C VAL A 141 8.13 -6.84 6.67
N LEU A 142 8.04 -5.63 7.21
CA LEU A 142 6.80 -5.02 7.67
C LEU A 142 6.50 -3.74 6.88
N SER A 143 5.23 -3.50 6.60
CA SER A 143 4.73 -2.26 6.00
C SER A 143 3.69 -1.60 6.90
N LEU A 144 3.72 -0.29 7.01
CA LEU A 144 2.85 0.50 7.86
C LEU A 144 1.98 1.44 7.03
N PHE A 145 0.66 1.36 7.21
CA PHE A 145 -0.32 2.26 6.63
C PHE A 145 -0.84 3.23 7.69
N PHE A 146 -0.69 4.54 7.45
CA PHE A 146 -1.35 5.55 8.24
C PHE A 146 -2.67 5.97 7.55
N ILE A 147 -3.77 5.77 8.26
CA ILE A 147 -5.12 6.04 7.75
C ILE A 147 -5.74 7.28 8.40
N ASP A 148 -6.73 7.85 7.72
CA ASP A 148 -7.48 9.04 8.17
C ASP A 148 -8.58 8.70 9.18
N GLU A 149 -9.29 7.57 8.99
CA GLU A 149 -10.42 7.16 9.81
C GLU A 149 -10.38 5.67 10.15
N VAL A 150 -10.62 5.34 11.42
CA VAL A 150 -10.66 3.94 11.88
C VAL A 150 -11.81 3.16 11.23
N SER A 151 -12.94 3.82 10.99
CA SER A 151 -14.12 3.25 10.33
C SER A 151 -13.84 2.72 8.91
N LYS A 152 -12.87 3.31 8.20
CA LYS A 152 -12.45 2.84 6.88
C LYS A 152 -11.68 1.51 6.94
N TYR A 153 -11.09 1.18 8.09
CA TYR A 153 -10.46 -0.12 8.29
C TYR A 153 -11.40 -1.13 8.93
N ARG A 154 -12.16 -0.74 9.96
CA ARG A 154 -13.08 -1.64 10.69
C ARG A 154 -14.39 -0.94 11.04
N LEU A 155 -15.49 -1.56 10.64
CA LEU A 155 -16.84 -1.12 10.94
C LEU A 155 -17.43 -1.98 12.07
N TYR A 156 -18.16 -1.37 12.99
CA TYR A 156 -18.85 -2.06 14.06
C TYR A 156 -20.36 -1.90 13.92
N ASP A 157 -21.09 -3.03 13.87
CA ASP A 157 -22.54 -3.05 13.79
C ASP A 157 -23.14 -3.00 15.19
N GLY A 158 -23.78 -1.90 15.55
CA GLY A 158 -24.56 -1.74 16.78
C GLY A 158 -23.83 -2.17 18.06
N ASP A 159 -24.54 -2.79 19.00
CA ASP A 159 -23.98 -3.25 20.28
C ASP A 159 -23.39 -4.67 20.25
N SER A 160 -23.46 -5.38 19.13
CA SER A 160 -23.01 -6.77 19.00
C SER A 160 -21.48 -6.94 19.06
N GLY A 161 -20.72 -5.85 18.92
CA GLY A 161 -19.25 -5.86 19.00
C GLY A 161 -18.53 -6.63 17.88
N SER A 162 -19.26 -7.30 16.98
CA SER A 162 -18.68 -7.93 15.81
C SER A 162 -18.23 -6.86 14.81
N GLY A 163 -16.93 -6.78 14.55
CA GLY A 163 -16.38 -5.85 13.55
C GLY A 163 -16.37 -6.47 12.16
N ARG A 164 -16.80 -5.70 11.14
CA ARG A 164 -16.64 -6.04 9.72
C ARG A 164 -15.47 -5.28 9.12
N SER A 165 -14.82 -5.87 8.10
CA SER A 165 -13.81 -5.17 7.31
C SER A 165 -14.39 -3.89 6.72
N GLY A 166 -13.73 -2.75 6.97
CA GLY A 166 -14.03 -1.47 6.36
C GLY A 166 -13.52 -1.41 4.91
N GLU A 167 -13.66 -0.25 4.29
CA GLU A 167 -13.28 0.00 2.90
C GLU A 167 -11.81 -0.31 2.64
N TYR A 168 -10.89 0.19 3.48
CA TYR A 168 -9.45 -0.01 3.29
C TYR A 168 -9.02 -1.47 3.51
N ALA A 169 -9.62 -2.18 4.47
CA ALA A 169 -9.31 -3.59 4.69
C ALA A 169 -9.74 -4.44 3.48
N LYS A 170 -10.96 -4.23 2.97
CA LYS A 170 -11.45 -4.91 1.77
C LYS A 170 -10.59 -4.59 0.54
N MET A 171 -10.31 -3.31 0.32
CA MET A 171 -9.46 -2.85 -0.77
C MET A 171 -8.07 -3.48 -0.70
N PHE A 172 -7.50 -3.57 0.51
CA PHE A 172 -6.21 -4.22 0.73
C PHE A 172 -6.26 -5.72 0.40
N GLU A 173 -7.25 -6.45 0.90
CA GLU A 173 -7.41 -7.89 0.67
C GLU A 173 -7.54 -8.19 -0.84
N GLU A 174 -8.36 -7.42 -1.57
CA GLU A 174 -8.52 -7.53 -3.02
C GLU A 174 -7.20 -7.27 -3.77
N GLU A 175 -6.50 -6.19 -3.43
CA GLU A 175 -5.25 -5.82 -4.08
C GLU A 175 -4.12 -6.80 -3.72
N TYR A 176 -4.10 -7.32 -2.49
CA TYR A 176 -3.11 -8.31 -2.07
C TYR A 176 -3.23 -9.59 -2.90
N VAL A 177 -4.45 -10.13 -3.05
CA VAL A 177 -4.70 -11.31 -3.87
C VAL A 177 -4.24 -11.08 -5.31
N ALA A 178 -4.64 -9.96 -5.92
CA ALA A 178 -4.29 -9.66 -7.31
C ALA A 178 -2.78 -9.49 -7.52
N VAL A 179 -2.11 -8.77 -6.60
CA VAL A 179 -0.65 -8.54 -6.68
C VAL A 179 0.12 -9.81 -6.40
N ALA A 180 -0.27 -10.59 -5.38
CA ALA A 180 0.39 -11.84 -5.03
C ALA A 180 0.28 -12.88 -6.15
N GLU A 181 -0.88 -13.01 -6.80
CA GLU A 181 -1.05 -13.87 -7.98
C GLU A 181 -0.13 -13.49 -9.14
N ALA A 182 -0.04 -12.19 -9.46
CA ALA A 182 0.85 -11.72 -10.50
C ALA A 182 2.32 -11.98 -10.12
N PHE A 183 2.67 -11.68 -8.88
CA PHE A 183 4.04 -11.79 -8.36
C PHE A 183 4.53 -13.24 -8.30
N ARG A 184 3.65 -14.20 -7.95
CA ARG A 184 3.98 -15.64 -7.93
C ARG A 184 4.49 -16.17 -9.27
N ARG A 185 4.04 -15.59 -10.38
CA ARG A 185 4.50 -15.97 -11.73
C ARG A 185 5.93 -15.52 -12.01
N GLU A 186 6.43 -14.56 -11.25
CA GLU A 186 7.77 -13.98 -11.40
C GLU A 186 8.77 -14.55 -10.38
N ILE A 187 8.33 -15.45 -9.47
CA ILE A 187 9.20 -16.04 -8.43
C ILE A 187 9.86 -17.29 -8.96
N ASP A 188 11.19 -17.27 -8.99
CA ASP A 188 12.02 -18.44 -9.32
C ASP A 188 12.41 -19.25 -8.07
N ASP A 189 12.40 -18.66 -6.87
CA ASP A 189 12.73 -19.30 -5.60
C ASP A 189 11.55 -20.15 -5.09
N PRO A 190 11.69 -21.51 -5.05
CA PRO A 190 10.62 -22.39 -4.62
C PRO A 190 10.27 -22.23 -3.12
N ALA A 191 11.26 -21.92 -2.27
CA ALA A 191 11.05 -21.77 -0.82
C ALA A 191 10.24 -20.53 -0.53
N TYR A 192 10.57 -19.40 -1.15
CA TYR A 192 9.80 -18.18 -1.01
C TYR A 192 8.40 -18.30 -1.64
N ARG A 193 8.28 -19.03 -2.75
CA ARG A 193 6.95 -19.30 -3.35
C ARG A 193 6.07 -20.09 -2.39
N ALA A 194 6.58 -21.18 -1.82
CA ALA A 194 5.85 -22.01 -0.84
C ALA A 194 5.44 -21.19 0.40
N TYR A 195 6.33 -20.33 0.89
CA TYR A 195 6.04 -19.41 1.98
C TYR A 195 4.88 -18.46 1.64
N LEU A 196 4.91 -17.84 0.46
CA LEU A 196 3.85 -16.92 0.02
C LEU A 196 2.51 -17.63 -0.23
N ASP A 197 2.54 -18.89 -0.68
CA ASP A 197 1.34 -19.70 -0.94
C ASP A 197 0.63 -20.15 0.34
N GLY A 198 1.37 -20.26 1.45
CA GLY A 198 0.82 -20.64 2.75
C GLY A 198 0.07 -19.54 3.49
N ILE A 199 -0.03 -18.33 2.92
CA ILE A 199 -0.55 -17.16 3.65
C ILE A 199 -1.87 -16.65 3.05
N ASP A 200 -2.92 -16.62 3.87
CA ASP A 200 -4.21 -16.00 3.53
C ASP A 200 -4.11 -14.47 3.59
N ALA A 201 -4.71 -13.78 2.61
CA ALA A 201 -4.71 -12.31 2.53
C ALA A 201 -5.25 -11.66 3.81
N ARG A 202 -6.26 -12.26 4.44
CA ARG A 202 -6.91 -11.73 5.66
C ARG A 202 -6.03 -11.82 6.90
N GLU A 203 -5.09 -12.76 6.92
CA GLU A 203 -4.15 -12.94 8.01
C GLU A 203 -2.93 -12.02 7.89
N THR A 204 -2.69 -11.44 6.70
CA THR A 204 -1.50 -10.63 6.43
C THR A 204 -1.52 -9.26 7.07
N HIS A 205 -2.67 -8.77 7.51
CA HIS A 205 -2.82 -7.40 8.02
C HIS A 205 -3.54 -7.31 9.34
N GLN A 206 -3.13 -6.33 10.16
CA GLN A 206 -3.78 -6.01 11.43
C GLN A 206 -3.89 -4.51 11.64
N GLY A 207 -4.94 -4.11 12.37
CA GLY A 207 -5.17 -2.74 12.76
C GLY A 207 -4.69 -2.47 14.18
N TYR A 208 -3.94 -1.38 14.37
CA TYR A 208 -3.55 -0.88 15.68
C TYR A 208 -4.18 0.50 15.92
N PHE A 209 -5.21 0.54 16.77
CA PHE A 209 -5.99 1.73 17.06
C PHE A 209 -6.24 1.91 18.56
N SER A 210 -6.64 3.10 18.97
CA SER A 210 -7.14 3.33 20.31
C SER A 210 -8.46 2.57 20.53
N VAL A 211 -8.67 2.03 21.72
CA VAL A 211 -9.85 1.23 22.03
C VAL A 211 -10.64 1.89 23.14
N ASP A 212 -11.96 2.05 22.96
CA ASP A 212 -12.91 2.48 24.00
C ASP A 212 -13.45 1.24 24.73
N ARG A 213 -13.29 1.24 26.06
CA ARG A 213 -13.84 0.24 26.97
C ARG A 213 -14.83 0.87 27.93
N ARG A 214 -16.07 0.89 27.54
CA ARG A 214 -17.13 1.20 28.48
C ARG A 214 -17.52 -0.05 29.25
N LYS A 215 -17.63 0.04 30.57
CA LYS A 215 -18.06 -1.08 31.42
C LYS A 215 -19.32 -1.75 30.86
N GLY A 216 -19.25 -3.07 30.60
CA GLY A 216 -20.37 -3.88 30.13
C GLY A 216 -20.58 -3.93 28.61
N ARG A 217 -19.71 -3.32 27.80
CA ARG A 217 -19.77 -3.40 26.33
C ARG A 217 -18.50 -4.03 25.75
N GLN A 218 -18.64 -4.69 24.62
CA GLN A 218 -17.48 -5.15 23.87
C GLN A 218 -16.66 -3.96 23.37
N ALA A 219 -15.35 -4.10 23.41
CA ALA A 219 -14.45 -3.02 23.05
C ALA A 219 -14.49 -2.72 21.55
N ARG A 220 -14.31 -1.46 21.20
CA ARG A 220 -14.34 -0.95 19.82
C ARG A 220 -13.14 -0.07 19.57
N PHE A 221 -12.61 -0.14 18.36
CA PHE A 221 -11.66 0.86 17.89
C PHE A 221 -12.32 2.23 17.79
N VAL A 222 -11.67 3.27 18.30
CA VAL A 222 -12.17 4.65 18.29
C VAL A 222 -11.13 5.61 17.76
N GLU A 223 -11.61 6.69 17.18
CA GLU A 223 -10.77 7.82 16.79
C GLU A 223 -10.27 8.58 18.02
N GLY A 224 -8.98 8.71 18.09
CA GLY A 224 -8.11 9.15 19.14
C GLY A 224 -8.49 10.34 20.01
N LYS A 225 -9.46 10.21 20.95
CA LYS A 225 -9.39 10.95 22.22
C LYS A 225 -8.86 9.99 23.28
N ILE A 226 -7.60 10.16 23.62
CA ILE A 226 -6.91 9.35 24.65
C ILE A 226 -7.48 9.73 26.01
N ASP A 227 -8.34 8.89 26.54
CA ASP A 227 -8.58 8.87 27.98
C ASP A 227 -7.43 8.13 28.65
N ARG A 228 -6.61 8.87 29.43
CA ARG A 228 -5.40 8.36 30.09
C ARG A 228 -5.66 7.27 31.13
N LYS A 229 -6.91 6.90 31.43
CA LYS A 229 -7.29 5.98 32.49
C LYS A 229 -7.68 4.57 32.06
N SER A 230 -7.96 4.31 30.78
CA SER A 230 -8.39 2.98 30.33
C SER A 230 -7.34 2.30 29.44
N ARG A 231 -6.45 1.56 30.07
CA ARG A 231 -5.28 0.91 29.44
C ARG A 231 -5.53 -0.53 28.99
N THR A 232 -6.72 -0.90 28.60
CA THR A 232 -6.94 -2.30 28.21
C THR A 232 -7.68 -2.41 26.88
N SER A 233 -7.08 -3.10 25.90
CA SER A 233 -7.62 -3.25 24.56
C SER A 233 -8.17 -4.65 24.30
N PHE A 234 -9.18 -4.81 23.44
CA PHE A 234 -9.79 -6.05 23.00
C PHE A 234 -9.49 -6.47 21.56
N ASP A 235 -8.66 -5.77 20.87
CA ASP A 235 -7.69 -6.48 20.08
C ASP A 235 -6.48 -6.70 20.99
N ALA A 236 -6.71 -7.37 22.12
CA ALA A 236 -5.64 -7.72 23.05
C ALA A 236 -4.55 -8.46 22.26
N ASP A 237 -4.96 -9.33 21.35
CA ASP A 237 -4.04 -10.10 20.52
C ASP A 237 -3.28 -9.22 19.53
N ALA A 238 -3.94 -8.29 18.84
CA ALA A 238 -3.27 -7.35 17.92
C ALA A 238 -2.40 -6.33 18.68
N TYR A 239 -2.89 -5.83 19.81
CA TYR A 239 -2.11 -4.94 20.66
C TYR A 239 -0.90 -5.65 21.27
N ASP A 240 -1.08 -6.84 21.80
CA ASP A 240 -0.01 -7.60 22.42
C ASP A 240 1.03 -8.01 21.38
N LEU A 241 0.62 -8.46 20.18
CA LEU A 241 1.51 -8.75 19.05
C LEU A 241 2.34 -7.53 18.64
N ILE A 242 1.71 -6.38 18.46
CA ILE A 242 2.37 -5.19 17.92
C ILE A 242 3.23 -4.48 18.99
N MET A 243 2.79 -4.45 20.24
CA MET A 243 3.42 -3.66 21.31
C MET A 243 4.29 -4.45 22.25
N ARG A 244 3.91 -5.68 22.59
CA ARG A 244 4.55 -6.50 23.61
C ARG A 244 5.34 -7.64 23.03
N ASP A 245 4.77 -8.33 22.06
CA ASP A 245 5.37 -9.51 21.42
C ASP A 245 6.06 -9.15 20.11
N LYS A 246 7.03 -8.23 20.21
CA LYS A 246 7.77 -7.75 19.03
C LYS A 246 8.57 -8.86 18.35
N GLU A 247 9.04 -9.84 19.11
CA GLU A 247 9.80 -10.98 18.59
C GLU A 247 8.88 -11.86 17.72
N ARG A 248 7.68 -12.16 18.20
CA ARG A 248 6.69 -12.89 17.41
C ARG A 248 6.32 -12.13 16.12
N LEU A 249 6.10 -10.81 16.21
CA LEU A 249 5.81 -9.99 15.01
C LEU A 249 6.95 -10.04 14.00
N LEU A 250 8.19 -10.26 14.44
CA LEU A 250 9.37 -10.39 13.58
C LEU A 250 9.59 -11.83 13.06
N SER A 251 8.88 -12.83 13.61
CA SER A 251 8.96 -14.21 13.12
C SER A 251 8.37 -14.33 11.71
N LEU A 252 9.00 -15.11 10.86
CA LEU A 252 8.47 -15.48 9.54
C LEU A 252 7.21 -16.35 9.65
N ASP A 253 7.03 -17.07 10.76
CA ASP A 253 5.84 -17.90 11.03
C ASP A 253 4.58 -17.06 11.33
N GLU A 254 4.74 -15.79 11.76
CA GLU A 254 3.62 -14.89 11.99
C GLU A 254 3.17 -14.30 10.64
N PRO A 255 1.92 -14.52 10.19
CA PRO A 255 1.46 -14.06 8.88
C PRO A 255 1.28 -12.53 8.81
N VAL A 256 1.08 -11.83 9.92
CA VAL A 256 0.91 -10.37 9.95
C VAL A 256 2.19 -9.68 9.49
N ARG A 257 2.07 -8.88 8.44
CA ARG A 257 3.16 -8.12 7.82
C ARG A 257 2.77 -6.70 7.39
N PHE A 258 1.47 -6.39 7.39
CA PHE A 258 0.95 -5.05 7.13
C PHE A 258 0.18 -4.53 8.32
N LEU A 259 0.54 -3.35 8.79
CA LEU A 259 -0.04 -2.73 9.97
C LEU A 259 -0.80 -1.47 9.56
N PHE A 260 -2.06 -1.36 9.96
CA PHE A 260 -2.87 -0.16 9.78
C PHE A 260 -2.95 0.62 11.10
N SER A 261 -2.69 1.91 11.06
CA SER A 261 -2.77 2.77 12.24
C SER A 261 -3.33 4.15 11.90
N HIS A 262 -4.10 4.72 12.80
CA HIS A 262 -4.58 6.11 12.69
C HIS A 262 -3.63 7.06 13.44
N SER A 263 -3.76 7.14 14.76
CA SER A 263 -2.94 8.01 15.61
C SER A 263 -2.36 7.28 16.82
N ALA A 264 -2.60 5.96 16.90
CA ALA A 264 -2.37 5.19 18.12
C ALA A 264 -0.92 4.70 18.28
N LEU A 265 -0.13 4.68 17.21
CA LEU A 265 1.29 4.39 17.33
C LEU A 265 1.96 5.54 18.09
N ARG A 266 2.08 5.35 19.40
CA ARG A 266 2.59 6.36 20.34
C ARG A 266 4.04 6.70 20.04
N GLU A 267 4.46 7.88 20.52
CA GLU A 267 5.86 8.22 20.65
C GLU A 267 6.62 7.06 21.30
N GLY A 268 7.71 6.63 20.67
CA GLY A 268 8.54 5.52 21.15
C GLY A 268 8.19 4.14 20.58
N TRP A 269 7.07 3.93 19.84
CA TRP A 269 6.93 2.70 19.08
C TRP A 269 7.77 2.76 17.82
N ASP A 270 8.61 1.80 17.68
CA ASP A 270 9.40 1.54 16.49
C ASP A 270 9.60 0.04 16.30
N ASN A 271 9.75 -0.37 15.09
CA ASN A 271 10.10 -1.73 14.74
C ASN A 271 11.23 -1.70 13.71
N PRO A 272 12.33 -2.41 13.94
CA PRO A 272 13.48 -2.38 13.04
C PRO A 272 13.14 -2.89 11.63
N ASN A 273 12.14 -3.74 11.50
CA ASN A 273 11.79 -4.38 10.23
C ASN A 273 10.66 -3.65 9.46
N VAL A 274 10.30 -2.43 9.85
CA VAL A 274 9.45 -1.56 9.01
C VAL A 274 10.30 -1.03 7.85
N PHE A 275 9.94 -1.43 6.64
CA PHE A 275 10.62 -1.02 5.41
C PHE A 275 9.81 -0.03 4.58
N GLN A 276 8.49 0.00 4.77
CA GLN A 276 7.61 0.86 4.00
C GLN A 276 6.60 1.56 4.89
N ILE A 277 6.31 2.80 4.55
CA ILE A 277 5.29 3.61 5.21
C ILE A 277 4.44 4.25 4.12
N CYS A 278 3.15 3.94 4.12
CA CYS A 278 2.17 4.48 3.21
C CYS A 278 1.20 5.42 3.94
N MET A 279 1.07 6.64 3.43
CA MET A 279 0.15 7.64 3.96
C MET A 279 -1.16 7.60 3.18
N LEU A 280 -2.21 6.99 3.75
CA LEU A 280 -3.56 6.97 3.16
C LEU A 280 -4.43 8.16 3.62
N LYS A 281 -3.88 9.04 4.44
CA LYS A 281 -4.53 10.28 4.90
C LYS A 281 -4.14 11.48 4.04
N PRO A 282 -4.98 12.55 3.98
CA PRO A 282 -4.62 13.78 3.30
C PRO A 282 -3.32 14.39 3.85
N GLN A 283 -2.48 14.95 2.98
CA GLN A 283 -1.20 15.58 3.37
C GLN A 283 -1.37 16.98 4.00
N THR A 284 -2.47 17.25 4.65
CA THR A 284 -2.73 18.55 5.32
C THR A 284 -2.04 18.70 6.68
N GLU A 285 -1.35 17.64 7.14
CA GLU A 285 -0.67 17.65 8.44
C GLU A 285 0.74 18.26 8.36
N SER A 286 1.21 18.79 9.50
CA SER A 286 2.50 19.45 9.59
C SER A 286 3.65 18.56 9.15
N GLU A 287 4.66 19.12 8.49
CA GLU A 287 5.89 18.45 8.06
C GLU A 287 6.60 17.74 9.23
N ILE A 288 6.51 18.28 10.44
CA ILE A 288 7.08 17.70 11.66
C ILE A 288 6.45 16.33 11.95
N ARG A 289 5.12 16.22 11.83
CA ARG A 289 4.41 14.97 12.09
C ARG A 289 4.74 13.89 11.07
N SER A 290 4.80 14.27 9.79
CA SER A 290 5.22 13.37 8.71
C SER A 290 6.66 12.86 8.91
N ARG A 291 7.57 13.71 9.36
CA ARG A 291 8.95 13.32 9.69
C ARG A 291 9.02 12.35 10.87
N GLN A 292 8.20 12.54 11.91
CA GLN A 292 8.11 11.63 13.05
C GLN A 292 7.56 10.25 12.66
N GLU A 293 6.58 10.22 11.78
CA GLU A 293 6.00 8.98 11.25
C GLU A 293 7.01 8.21 10.39
N ILE A 294 7.76 8.89 9.53
CA ILE A 294 8.84 8.30 8.72
C ILE A 294 9.98 7.79 9.61
N GLY A 295 10.31 8.50 10.68
CA GLY A 295 11.36 8.14 11.63
C GLY A 295 11.23 6.74 12.22
N ARG A 296 10.01 6.18 12.27
CA ARG A 296 9.70 4.84 12.79
C ARG A 296 10.29 3.70 11.95
N GLY A 297 10.55 3.93 10.66
CA GLY A 297 11.12 2.95 9.74
C GLY A 297 12.63 3.04 9.55
N LEU A 298 13.33 3.94 10.25
CA LEU A 298 14.75 4.22 9.99
C LEU A 298 15.74 3.23 10.62
N ARG A 299 15.33 2.44 11.62
CA ARG A 299 16.25 1.51 12.30
C ARG A 299 16.73 0.42 11.35
N LEU A 300 17.98 -0.02 11.55
CA LEU A 300 18.51 -1.20 10.86
C LEU A 300 17.68 -2.42 11.22
N CYS A 301 17.38 -3.25 10.22
CA CYS A 301 16.59 -4.46 10.41
C CYS A 301 17.35 -5.55 11.16
N VAL A 302 16.61 -6.51 11.66
CA VAL A 302 17.14 -7.71 12.32
C VAL A 302 16.64 -8.97 11.60
N ASN A 303 17.47 -10.03 11.61
CA ASN A 303 17.09 -11.36 11.13
C ASN A 303 16.33 -12.17 12.20
N GLN A 304 16.07 -13.48 11.94
CA GLN A 304 15.37 -14.35 12.88
C GLN A 304 16.19 -14.64 14.15
N GLU A 305 17.50 -14.53 14.10
CA GLU A 305 18.42 -14.67 15.24
C GLU A 305 18.56 -13.39 16.08
N GLY A 306 17.89 -12.30 15.66
CA GLY A 306 17.97 -10.98 16.34
C GLY A 306 19.23 -10.19 15.98
N GLU A 307 20.01 -10.64 15.00
CA GLU A 307 21.21 -9.95 14.56
C GLU A 307 20.86 -8.76 13.66
N ARG A 308 21.54 -7.64 13.88
CA ARG A 308 21.39 -6.46 13.02
C ARG A 308 22.03 -6.71 11.67
N MET A 309 21.25 -6.41 10.64
CA MET A 309 21.73 -6.47 9.27
C MET A 309 22.28 -5.11 8.87
N ASP A 310 23.51 -5.09 8.37
CA ASP A 310 24.18 -3.89 7.89
C ASP A 310 23.82 -3.51 6.45
N GLU A 311 24.54 -2.51 5.90
CA GLU A 311 24.29 -1.97 4.55
C GLU A 311 24.38 -2.97 3.41
N SER A 312 25.14 -4.01 3.53
CA SER A 312 25.26 -5.02 2.46
C SER A 312 23.90 -5.70 2.19
N VAL A 313 22.95 -5.49 3.10
CA VAL A 313 21.58 -6.04 3.08
C VAL A 313 20.54 -5.00 2.69
N LEU A 314 20.80 -3.73 2.89
CA LEU A 314 19.85 -2.61 2.73
C LEU A 314 20.17 -1.72 1.54
#